data_d78f7310619996c578f1b08a06f66827
#
_entry.id   d78f7310619996c578f1b08a06f66827
#
_cell.length_a   1.000
_cell.length_b   1.000
_cell.length_c   1.000
_cell.angle_alpha   90.00
_cell.angle_beta   90.00
_cell.angle_gamma   90.00
#
_symmetry.space_group_name_H-M   'P 1'
#
loop_
_entity.id
_entity.type
_entity.pdbx_description
1 polymer ?
#
loop_
_entity_poly.entity_id
_entity_poly.type
_entity_poly.pdbx_seq_one_letter_code
_entity_poly.pdbx_strand_id
1 'polypeptide(L)'
;MNKTALIRADELERILLETTPRKAVQRAVDLIAQSIPSCSVTVMGVDIDQRVHFDAANGIPWSVLRKIEVSFDGELPRNIMNIIRGHETCFIEDVGAYPDWKGPTNGIVSYVGFPIIIDRHVVSIINVQTSRRRLKPENVDALRPLIHLISLIIARYLKEQQSANRENFLSLLHETTLDGVRATSAVEFMNTVVKRIARRLGYQYIALFLYDDETESLVLRAQKGYTSEYDGLALSVHGHVGVVVRAFRLRHTVNVADVSACSFYLRGVPGGRSDLALPLMVGGKVIGVLNLESKNAGAFSREDIHNLTPLAAGIGLMLASMQIKQLLREQALLDGLTGAHNRHAMDGIVAEELERARRHGHDVSFVMLDIDEFKSINDRLGHAEGDRVLETLVTVLRTSLRAIDKVIRYGGDEFLLVLPETSQRETELLLERLRTSIEMQVLPEMGAVHCSAGIATVRSDPDGGDLVQLADKRMYQAKARHRARLEEDPSL
;
A
#
# COMPACT_ATOMS: atom_id res chain seq x y z
N MET A 1 -56.86 39.05 -2.56
CA MET A 1 -55.94 39.45 -1.50
C MET A 1 -54.80 38.44 -1.45
N ASN A 2 -53.63 38.86 -1.92
CA ASN A 2 -52.40 38.09 -1.94
C ASN A 2 -51.88 37.84 -0.51
N LYS A 3 -52.07 36.66 0.03
CA LYS A 3 -51.21 36.15 1.11
C LYS A 3 -50.13 35.26 0.47
N THR A 4 -49.22 35.87 -0.23
CA THR A 4 -47.87 35.34 -0.32
C THR A 4 -47.33 35.39 1.11
N ALA A 5 -47.33 34.28 1.81
CA ALA A 5 -46.81 34.25 3.16
C ALA A 5 -45.37 34.73 3.10
N LEU A 6 -45.09 35.95 3.58
CA LEU A 6 -43.75 36.41 3.85
C LEU A 6 -43.11 35.34 4.75
N ILE A 7 -42.10 34.69 4.25
CA ILE A 7 -41.27 33.79 5.05
C ILE A 7 -40.75 34.61 6.23
N ARG A 8 -41.10 34.20 7.45
CA ARG A 8 -40.76 34.98 8.65
C ARG A 8 -39.26 34.88 8.92
N ALA A 9 -38.66 35.99 9.28
CA ALA A 9 -37.22 36.03 9.55
C ALA A 9 -36.78 35.01 10.62
N ASP A 10 -37.65 34.78 11.63
CA ASP A 10 -37.43 33.79 12.69
C ASP A 10 -37.41 32.35 12.17
N GLU A 11 -38.10 32.03 11.09
CA GLU A 11 -38.05 30.70 10.45
C GLU A 11 -36.77 30.50 9.65
N LEU A 12 -36.26 31.54 8.97
CA LEU A 12 -34.97 31.51 8.29
C LEU A 12 -33.82 31.35 9.29
N GLU A 13 -33.88 32.08 10.40
CA GLU A 13 -32.89 31.95 11.48
C GLU A 13 -32.86 30.54 12.07
N ARG A 14 -34.02 29.91 12.28
CA ARG A 14 -34.11 28.53 12.75
C ARG A 14 -33.50 27.52 11.77
N ILE A 15 -33.59 27.75 10.46
CA ILE A 15 -32.93 26.89 9.46
C ILE A 15 -31.41 27.05 9.55
N LEU A 16 -30.90 28.26 9.71
CA LEU A 16 -29.46 28.54 9.83
C LEU A 16 -28.85 28.00 11.12
N LEU A 17 -29.64 27.90 12.20
CA LEU A 17 -29.21 27.40 13.50
C LEU A 17 -29.29 25.88 13.63
N GLU A 18 -29.83 25.18 12.62
CA GLU A 18 -29.86 23.72 12.65
C GLU A 18 -28.44 23.13 12.69
N THR A 19 -28.25 22.18 13.59
CA THR A 19 -26.92 21.58 13.85
C THR A 19 -26.46 20.59 12.79
N THR A 20 -27.38 20.10 11.96
CA THR A 20 -27.05 19.17 10.87
C THR A 20 -27.62 19.69 9.55
N PRO A 21 -26.81 19.71 8.48
CA PRO A 21 -27.23 20.22 7.17
C PRO A 21 -28.44 19.50 6.61
N ARG A 22 -28.55 18.19 6.82
CA ARG A 22 -29.70 17.40 6.36
C ARG A 22 -31.01 17.86 7.00
N LYS A 23 -31.00 18.23 8.31
CA LYS A 23 -32.15 18.77 8.97
C LYS A 23 -32.49 20.20 8.50
N ALA A 24 -31.44 21.00 8.24
CA ALA A 24 -31.61 22.34 7.69
C ALA A 24 -32.27 22.32 6.32
N VAL A 25 -31.79 21.43 5.41
CA VAL A 25 -32.37 21.24 4.08
C VAL A 25 -33.80 20.71 4.18
N GLN A 26 -34.08 19.71 5.02
CA GLN A 26 -35.42 19.18 5.19
C GLN A 26 -36.40 20.27 5.72
N ARG A 27 -35.98 21.06 6.70
CA ARG A 27 -36.79 22.15 7.22
C ARG A 27 -37.06 23.22 6.17
N ALA A 28 -36.10 23.54 5.33
CA ALA A 28 -36.29 24.45 4.20
C ALA A 28 -37.26 23.90 3.15
N VAL A 29 -37.18 22.59 2.86
CA VAL A 29 -38.14 21.88 2.00
C VAL A 29 -39.57 21.96 2.58
N ASP A 30 -39.71 21.73 3.88
CA ASP A 30 -40.98 21.81 4.57
C ASP A 30 -41.59 23.24 4.51
N LEU A 31 -40.74 24.26 4.65
CA LEU A 31 -41.15 25.66 4.56
C LEU A 31 -41.64 26.04 3.14
N ILE A 32 -40.96 25.57 2.08
CA ILE A 32 -41.42 25.72 0.70
C ILE A 32 -42.80 25.04 0.54
N ALA A 33 -42.96 23.82 1.04
CA ALA A 33 -44.18 23.07 0.90
C ALA A 33 -45.36 23.73 1.65
N GLN A 34 -45.10 24.39 2.78
CA GLN A 34 -46.12 25.17 3.51
C GLN A 34 -46.49 26.48 2.80
N SER A 35 -45.55 27.05 2.04
CA SER A 35 -45.76 28.32 1.34
C SER A 35 -46.61 28.17 0.07
N ILE A 36 -46.72 26.98 -0.52
CA ILE A 36 -47.46 26.71 -1.75
C ILE A 36 -48.47 25.59 -1.48
N PRO A 37 -49.77 25.88 -1.53
CA PRO A 37 -50.81 24.86 -1.30
C PRO A 37 -50.74 23.71 -2.36
N SER A 38 -50.86 22.46 -1.91
CA SER A 38 -50.87 21.26 -2.75
C SER A 38 -49.58 21.08 -3.57
N CYS A 39 -48.43 21.48 -3.05
CA CYS A 39 -47.16 21.19 -3.68
C CYS A 39 -46.46 20.03 -2.98
N SER A 40 -45.56 19.38 -3.73
CA SER A 40 -44.53 18.53 -3.23
C SER A 40 -43.19 19.11 -3.61
N VAL A 41 -42.22 18.92 -2.71
CA VAL A 41 -40.86 19.48 -2.85
C VAL A 41 -39.86 18.37 -2.63
N THR A 42 -38.86 18.27 -3.50
CA THR A 42 -37.74 17.35 -3.32
C THR A 42 -36.42 18.07 -3.56
N VAL A 43 -35.41 17.68 -2.82
CA VAL A 43 -34.01 18.04 -3.09
C VAL A 43 -33.33 16.79 -3.61
N MET A 44 -32.84 16.88 -4.81
CA MET A 44 -32.18 15.80 -5.52
C MET A 44 -30.71 16.15 -5.72
N GLY A 45 -29.81 15.40 -5.09
CA GLY A 45 -28.37 15.52 -5.29
C GLY A 45 -27.96 14.95 -6.65
N VAL A 46 -26.95 15.55 -7.26
CA VAL A 46 -26.33 15.13 -8.51
C VAL A 46 -24.85 14.89 -8.26
N ASP A 47 -24.37 13.67 -8.44
CA ASP A 47 -22.97 13.36 -8.27
C ASP A 47 -22.15 13.69 -9.54
N ILE A 48 -20.81 13.52 -9.45
CA ILE A 48 -19.86 13.80 -10.53
C ILE A 48 -20.14 12.92 -11.76
N ASP A 49 -20.70 11.72 -11.56
CA ASP A 49 -21.05 10.78 -12.63
C ASP A 49 -22.46 11.01 -13.16
N GLN A 50 -23.10 12.13 -12.79
CA GLN A 50 -24.48 12.51 -13.12
C GLN A 50 -25.53 11.51 -12.59
N ARG A 51 -25.21 10.72 -11.58
CA ARG A 51 -26.19 9.92 -10.86
C ARG A 51 -26.94 10.81 -9.90
N VAL A 52 -28.21 10.50 -9.70
CA VAL A 52 -29.08 11.29 -8.85
C VAL A 52 -29.55 10.48 -7.64
N HIS A 53 -29.71 11.17 -6.52
CA HIS A 53 -30.26 10.63 -5.29
C HIS A 53 -31.11 11.69 -4.60
N PHE A 54 -32.03 11.30 -3.71
CA PHE A 54 -32.87 12.26 -2.99
C PHE A 54 -32.34 12.51 -1.58
N ASP A 55 -32.11 13.78 -1.24
CA ASP A 55 -31.59 14.22 0.06
C ASP A 55 -32.69 14.63 1.02
N ALA A 56 -33.77 15.26 0.49
CA ALA A 56 -34.89 15.72 1.28
C ALA A 56 -36.19 15.70 0.45
N ALA A 57 -37.32 15.53 1.12
CA ALA A 57 -38.63 15.49 0.45
C ALA A 57 -39.75 15.90 1.37
N ASN A 58 -40.77 16.55 0.80
CA ASN A 58 -42.08 16.77 1.40
C ASN A 58 -43.18 16.50 0.38
N GLY A 59 -44.26 15.84 0.78
CA GLY A 59 -45.40 15.51 -0.09
C GLY A 59 -45.22 14.31 -0.99
N ILE A 60 -44.02 13.65 -1.00
CA ILE A 60 -43.77 12.39 -1.73
C ILE A 60 -43.17 11.37 -0.77
N PRO A 61 -43.76 10.16 -0.64
CA PRO A 61 -43.22 9.10 0.21
C PRO A 61 -41.82 8.63 -0.25
N TRP A 62 -40.92 8.37 0.68
CA TRP A 62 -39.56 7.86 0.40
C TRP A 62 -39.54 6.54 -0.37
N SER A 63 -40.57 5.69 -0.16
CA SER A 63 -40.73 4.43 -0.91
C SER A 63 -40.95 4.65 -2.43
N VAL A 64 -41.55 5.80 -2.79
CA VAL A 64 -41.75 6.21 -4.18
C VAL A 64 -40.44 6.78 -4.73
N LEU A 65 -39.78 7.66 -3.99
CA LEU A 65 -38.52 8.29 -4.39
C LEU A 65 -37.42 7.25 -4.67
N ARG A 66 -37.26 6.23 -3.82
CA ARG A 66 -36.30 5.14 -4.04
C ARG A 66 -36.57 4.34 -5.33
N LYS A 67 -37.85 4.17 -5.72
CA LYS A 67 -38.20 3.52 -6.98
C LYS A 67 -37.81 4.40 -8.17
N ILE A 68 -37.96 5.72 -8.01
CA ILE A 68 -37.58 6.70 -9.03
C ILE A 68 -36.06 6.72 -9.20
N GLU A 69 -35.28 6.72 -8.13
CA GLU A 69 -33.81 6.63 -8.17
C GLU A 69 -33.34 5.42 -9.02
N VAL A 70 -33.89 4.24 -8.74
CA VAL A 70 -33.55 3.01 -9.48
C VAL A 70 -33.99 3.09 -10.96
N SER A 71 -35.07 3.83 -11.27
CA SER A 71 -35.54 3.96 -12.65
C SER A 71 -34.67 4.86 -13.54
N PHE A 72 -33.76 5.65 -12.91
CA PHE A 72 -32.85 6.55 -13.63
C PHE A 72 -31.51 5.92 -13.99
N ASP A 73 -31.30 4.62 -13.73
CA ASP A 73 -30.07 3.88 -14.06
C ASP A 73 -29.77 3.75 -15.58
N GLY A 74 -30.31 4.60 -16.43
CA GLY A 74 -30.01 4.62 -17.86
C GLY A 74 -30.04 6.00 -18.48
N GLU A 75 -31.17 6.72 -18.40
CA GLU A 75 -31.29 8.07 -18.91
C GLU A 75 -32.13 8.96 -17.98
N LEU A 76 -31.56 10.06 -17.55
CA LEU A 76 -32.26 11.06 -16.75
C LEU A 76 -33.39 11.70 -17.58
N PRO A 77 -34.53 12.05 -16.96
CA PRO A 77 -35.61 12.80 -17.62
C PRO A 77 -35.09 14.08 -18.29
N ARG A 78 -35.63 14.43 -19.44
CA ARG A 78 -35.17 15.55 -20.27
C ARG A 78 -35.18 16.88 -19.49
N ASN A 79 -36.19 17.13 -18.68
CA ASN A 79 -36.27 18.31 -17.84
C ASN A 79 -35.11 18.39 -16.83
N ILE A 80 -34.68 17.28 -16.23
CA ILE A 80 -33.53 17.20 -15.33
C ILE A 80 -32.22 17.40 -16.10
N MET A 81 -32.09 16.73 -17.28
CA MET A 81 -30.91 16.90 -18.14
C MET A 81 -30.76 18.35 -18.63
N ASN A 82 -31.87 19.02 -18.95
CA ASN A 82 -31.84 20.42 -19.36
C ASN A 82 -31.33 21.33 -18.22
N ILE A 83 -31.73 21.05 -16.97
CA ILE A 83 -31.25 21.78 -15.81
C ILE A 83 -29.72 21.54 -15.61
N ILE A 84 -29.30 20.29 -15.68
CA ILE A 84 -27.88 19.92 -15.47
C ILE A 84 -26.98 20.52 -16.57
N ARG A 85 -27.42 20.48 -17.84
CA ARG A 85 -26.63 21.00 -18.95
C ARG A 85 -26.73 22.50 -19.12
N GLY A 86 -27.93 23.07 -18.94
CA GLY A 86 -28.19 24.49 -19.14
C GLY A 86 -27.80 25.36 -17.94
N HIS A 87 -27.67 24.78 -16.76
CA HIS A 87 -27.43 25.49 -15.49
C HIS A 87 -28.54 26.51 -15.17
N GLU A 88 -29.73 26.31 -15.70
CA GLU A 88 -30.83 27.24 -15.59
C GLU A 88 -32.06 26.59 -14.93
N THR A 89 -32.92 27.45 -14.37
CA THR A 89 -34.20 27.02 -13.80
C THR A 89 -35.10 26.50 -14.93
N CYS A 90 -35.61 25.28 -14.79
CA CYS A 90 -36.60 24.72 -15.68
C CYS A 90 -38.00 24.94 -15.09
N PHE A 91 -38.82 25.76 -15.76
CA PHE A 91 -40.20 26.02 -15.36
C PHE A 91 -41.17 25.46 -16.42
N ILE A 92 -42.13 24.65 -15.98
CA ILE A 92 -43.18 24.04 -16.81
C ILE A 92 -44.51 24.40 -16.17
N GLU A 93 -45.20 25.36 -16.78
CA GLU A 93 -46.48 25.86 -16.27
C GLU A 93 -47.60 24.80 -16.42
N ASP A 94 -47.59 24.04 -17.50
CA ASP A 94 -48.52 22.95 -17.75
C ASP A 94 -47.80 21.68 -18.17
N VAL A 95 -47.69 20.73 -17.25
CA VAL A 95 -47.04 19.44 -17.47
C VAL A 95 -47.77 18.61 -18.53
N GLY A 96 -49.09 18.75 -18.63
CA GLY A 96 -49.88 18.05 -19.63
C GLY A 96 -49.60 18.49 -21.06
N ALA A 97 -49.08 19.70 -21.25
CA ALA A 97 -48.69 20.26 -22.53
C ALA A 97 -47.20 20.03 -22.86
N TYR A 98 -46.41 19.43 -21.95
CA TYR A 98 -44.98 19.18 -22.12
C TYR A 98 -44.71 17.77 -22.63
N PRO A 99 -44.36 17.59 -23.94
CA PRO A 99 -44.31 16.28 -24.61
C PRO A 99 -43.29 15.29 -24.01
N ASP A 100 -42.23 15.79 -23.41
CA ASP A 100 -41.09 15.01 -22.93
C ASP A 100 -41.12 14.79 -21.41
N TRP A 101 -42.27 14.98 -20.76
CA TRP A 101 -42.37 14.75 -19.32
C TRP A 101 -42.25 13.26 -18.97
N LYS A 102 -41.21 12.88 -18.28
CA LYS A 102 -40.99 11.50 -17.77
C LYS A 102 -41.09 11.39 -16.25
N GLY A 103 -41.60 12.42 -15.57
CA GLY A 103 -41.82 12.37 -14.11
C GLY A 103 -43.07 11.57 -13.74
N PRO A 104 -43.35 11.37 -12.45
CA PRO A 104 -44.59 10.76 -12.00
C PRO A 104 -45.79 11.57 -12.55
N THR A 105 -46.57 10.95 -13.44
CA THR A 105 -47.63 11.63 -14.20
C THR A 105 -48.94 11.76 -13.44
N ASN A 106 -49.12 11.03 -12.33
CA ASN A 106 -50.38 11.01 -11.60
C ASN A 106 -50.58 12.28 -10.77
N GLY A 107 -51.28 13.25 -11.38
CA GLY A 107 -51.80 14.42 -10.67
C GLY A 107 -50.88 15.63 -10.65
N ILE A 108 -49.70 15.63 -11.28
CA ILE A 108 -48.86 16.81 -11.39
C ILE A 108 -49.36 17.74 -12.49
N VAL A 109 -49.60 18.99 -12.12
CA VAL A 109 -50.11 20.03 -13.04
C VAL A 109 -49.00 20.95 -13.50
N SER A 110 -48.08 21.30 -12.62
CA SER A 110 -47.03 22.28 -12.89
C SER A 110 -45.73 21.88 -12.18
N TYR A 111 -44.59 22.26 -12.74
CA TYR A 111 -43.24 21.90 -12.22
C TYR A 111 -42.28 23.05 -12.33
N VAL A 112 -41.41 23.21 -11.33
CA VAL A 112 -40.22 24.02 -11.43
C VAL A 112 -39.04 23.31 -10.78
N GLY A 113 -37.93 23.27 -11.49
CA GLY A 113 -36.63 22.74 -10.99
C GLY A 113 -35.59 23.85 -10.92
N PHE A 114 -35.02 24.06 -9.74
CA PHE A 114 -33.98 25.06 -9.49
C PHE A 114 -32.63 24.36 -9.34
N PRO A 115 -31.63 24.65 -10.19
CA PRO A 115 -30.28 24.13 -9.99
C PRO A 115 -29.60 24.80 -8.81
N ILE A 116 -28.88 24.03 -8.01
CA ILE A 116 -27.88 24.50 -7.07
C ILE A 116 -26.51 24.28 -7.71
N ILE A 117 -25.83 25.38 -7.98
CA ILE A 117 -24.59 25.39 -8.74
C ILE A 117 -23.43 25.74 -7.81
N ILE A 118 -22.42 24.88 -7.78
CA ILE A 118 -21.15 25.10 -7.05
C ILE A 118 -20.02 24.84 -8.05
N ASP A 119 -19.04 25.72 -8.12
CA ASP A 119 -17.89 25.61 -9.01
C ASP A 119 -18.25 25.26 -10.46
N ARG A 120 -19.32 25.89 -10.97
CA ARG A 120 -19.87 25.72 -12.32
C ARG A 120 -20.50 24.32 -12.59
N HIS A 121 -20.77 23.54 -11.56
CA HIS A 121 -21.46 22.26 -11.67
C HIS A 121 -22.76 22.29 -10.90
N VAL A 122 -23.79 21.65 -11.46
CA VAL A 122 -25.06 21.44 -10.75
C VAL A 122 -24.83 20.28 -9.79
N VAL A 123 -24.83 20.60 -8.48
CA VAL A 123 -24.62 19.62 -7.40
C VAL A 123 -25.93 19.12 -6.80
N SER A 124 -27.01 19.88 -6.99
CA SER A 124 -28.33 19.49 -6.54
C SER A 124 -29.42 20.23 -7.32
N ILE A 125 -30.63 19.68 -7.32
CA ILE A 125 -31.80 20.30 -7.94
C ILE A 125 -32.93 20.31 -6.91
N ILE A 126 -33.53 21.49 -6.69
CA ILE A 126 -34.74 21.61 -5.89
C ILE A 126 -35.92 21.55 -6.83
N ASN A 127 -36.72 20.49 -6.72
CA ASN A 127 -37.90 20.30 -7.53
C ASN A 127 -39.14 20.68 -6.72
N VAL A 128 -39.97 21.54 -7.28
CA VAL A 128 -41.28 21.93 -6.73
C VAL A 128 -42.36 21.56 -7.73
N GLN A 129 -43.31 20.74 -7.29
CA GLN A 129 -44.39 20.21 -8.15
C GLN A 129 -45.73 20.52 -7.50
N THR A 130 -46.74 20.85 -8.30
CA THR A 130 -48.09 21.08 -7.81
C THR A 130 -49.08 20.14 -8.44
N SER A 131 -50.09 19.71 -7.65
CA SER A 131 -51.10 18.70 -8.13
C SER A 131 -52.50 19.29 -8.38
N ARG A 132 -52.76 20.51 -7.98
CA ARG A 132 -54.09 21.10 -8.09
C ARG A 132 -54.13 22.49 -8.74
N ARG A 133 -53.00 23.17 -8.78
CA ARG A 133 -52.89 24.56 -9.21
C ARG A 133 -51.65 24.80 -10.04
N ARG A 134 -51.78 25.51 -11.17
CA ARG A 134 -50.61 25.89 -11.98
C ARG A 134 -49.78 26.94 -11.19
N LEU A 135 -48.48 26.73 -11.21
CA LEU A 135 -47.51 27.73 -10.78
C LEU A 135 -47.51 28.88 -11.80
N LYS A 136 -47.45 30.08 -11.33
CA LYS A 136 -47.26 31.27 -12.17
C LYS A 136 -45.81 31.76 -12.02
N PRO A 137 -45.26 32.53 -12.97
CA PRO A 137 -43.93 33.13 -12.85
C PRO A 137 -43.67 33.84 -11.55
N GLU A 138 -44.69 34.59 -11.04
CA GLU A 138 -44.60 35.30 -9.78
C GLU A 138 -44.40 34.37 -8.56
N ASN A 139 -44.93 33.12 -8.62
CA ASN A 139 -44.71 32.12 -7.58
C ASN A 139 -43.28 31.62 -7.61
N VAL A 140 -42.73 31.45 -8.82
CA VAL A 140 -41.34 30.99 -9.04
C VAL A 140 -40.36 32.04 -8.50
N ASP A 141 -40.60 33.33 -8.81
CA ASP A 141 -39.75 34.44 -8.31
C ASP A 141 -39.84 34.61 -6.81
N ALA A 142 -40.97 34.37 -6.20
CA ALA A 142 -41.17 34.41 -4.75
C ALA A 142 -40.37 33.32 -3.99
N LEU A 143 -40.01 32.20 -4.67
CA LEU A 143 -39.21 31.14 -4.10
C LEU A 143 -37.69 31.41 -4.14
N ARG A 144 -37.22 32.28 -5.05
CA ARG A 144 -35.77 32.50 -5.31
C ARG A 144 -34.97 32.83 -4.04
N PRO A 145 -35.43 33.67 -3.10
CA PRO A 145 -34.68 33.96 -1.87
C PRO A 145 -34.47 32.71 -1.02
N LEU A 146 -35.50 31.84 -0.91
CA LEU A 146 -35.41 30.62 -0.13
C LEU A 146 -34.52 29.57 -0.83
N ILE A 147 -34.62 29.46 -2.16
CA ILE A 147 -33.73 28.61 -2.97
C ILE A 147 -32.28 29.08 -2.79
N HIS A 148 -32.02 30.39 -2.79
CA HIS A 148 -30.67 30.92 -2.54
C HIS A 148 -30.13 30.52 -1.17
N LEU A 149 -30.97 30.63 -0.13
CA LEU A 149 -30.60 30.21 1.23
C LEU A 149 -30.25 28.71 1.28
N ILE A 150 -31.08 27.86 0.66
CA ILE A 150 -30.84 26.41 0.57
C ILE A 150 -29.52 26.14 -0.17
N SER A 151 -29.27 26.88 -1.27
CA SER A 151 -28.02 26.78 -2.02
C SER A 151 -26.80 27.06 -1.15
N LEU A 152 -26.85 28.10 -0.31
CA LEU A 152 -25.78 28.42 0.62
C LEU A 152 -25.57 27.35 1.69
N ILE A 153 -26.65 26.77 2.22
CA ILE A 153 -26.58 25.69 3.21
C ILE A 153 -25.95 24.43 2.58
N ILE A 154 -26.40 24.06 1.39
CA ILE A 154 -25.86 22.89 0.66
C ILE A 154 -24.40 23.13 0.28
N ALA A 155 -24.06 24.33 -0.22
CA ALA A 155 -22.70 24.69 -0.57
C ALA A 155 -21.75 24.59 0.65
N ARG A 156 -22.18 25.13 1.78
CA ARG A 156 -21.43 25.02 3.04
C ARG A 156 -21.26 23.57 3.46
N TYR A 157 -22.32 22.78 3.43
CA TYR A 157 -22.27 21.36 3.79
C TYR A 157 -21.31 20.56 2.92
N LEU A 158 -21.41 20.69 1.60
CA LEU A 158 -20.53 19.99 0.66
C LEU A 158 -19.07 20.39 0.88
N LYS A 159 -18.81 21.68 1.13
CA LYS A 159 -17.47 22.17 1.45
C LYS A 159 -16.92 21.60 2.77
N GLU A 160 -17.77 21.53 3.82
CA GLU A 160 -17.39 20.92 5.09
C GLU A 160 -17.13 19.43 4.95
N GLN A 161 -17.94 18.71 4.16
CA GLN A 161 -17.73 17.27 3.85
C GLN A 161 -16.45 17.05 3.07
N GLN A 162 -16.19 17.83 2.03
CA GLN A 162 -14.94 17.74 1.25
C GLN A 162 -13.72 18.02 2.13
N SER A 163 -13.82 19.02 3.01
CA SER A 163 -12.74 19.35 3.95
C SER A 163 -12.49 18.21 4.92
N ALA A 164 -13.53 17.63 5.50
CA ALA A 164 -13.42 16.49 6.42
C ALA A 164 -12.87 15.23 5.73
N ASN A 165 -13.34 14.94 4.52
CA ASN A 165 -12.81 13.82 3.71
C ASN A 165 -11.34 14.02 3.39
N ARG A 166 -10.95 15.24 3.00
CA ARG A 166 -9.55 15.59 2.73
C ARG A 166 -8.67 15.47 3.97
N GLU A 167 -9.14 15.93 5.11
CA GLU A 167 -8.43 15.83 6.40
C GLU A 167 -8.25 14.36 6.80
N ASN A 168 -9.30 13.55 6.73
CA ASN A 168 -9.24 12.11 6.99
C ASN A 168 -8.25 11.41 6.05
N PHE A 169 -8.21 11.81 4.78
CA PHE A 169 -7.31 11.25 3.80
C PHE A 169 -5.84 11.65 4.06
N LEU A 170 -5.59 12.93 4.37
CA LEU A 170 -4.25 13.40 4.74
C LEU A 170 -3.75 12.72 6.02
N SER A 171 -4.64 12.53 7.01
CA SER A 171 -4.33 11.76 8.22
C SER A 171 -3.96 10.31 7.88
N LEU A 172 -4.69 9.66 6.98
CA LEU A 172 -4.39 8.30 6.53
C LEU A 172 -3.04 8.20 5.83
N LEU A 173 -2.71 9.15 4.95
CA LEU A 173 -1.39 9.24 4.29
C LEU A 173 -0.28 9.40 5.34
N HIS A 174 -0.44 10.33 6.27
CA HIS A 174 0.53 10.58 7.32
C HIS A 174 0.73 9.34 8.21
N GLU A 175 -0.34 8.72 8.68
CA GLU A 175 -0.29 7.50 9.48
C GLU A 175 0.38 6.35 8.70
N THR A 176 0.08 6.19 7.40
CA THR A 176 0.70 5.17 6.54
C THR A 176 2.21 5.40 6.40
N THR A 177 2.63 6.67 6.29
CA THR A 177 4.06 7.02 6.24
C THR A 177 4.75 6.69 7.57
N LEU A 178 4.13 7.02 8.70
CA LEU A 178 4.67 6.67 10.02
C LEU A 178 4.77 5.15 10.23
N ASP A 179 3.77 4.39 9.78
CA ASP A 179 3.82 2.92 9.81
C ASP A 179 5.01 2.38 9.02
N GLY A 180 5.27 2.95 7.84
CA GLY A 180 6.42 2.58 7.03
C GLY A 180 7.77 2.87 7.70
N VAL A 181 7.86 3.99 8.43
CA VAL A 181 9.09 4.32 9.19
C VAL A 181 9.30 3.37 10.39
N ARG A 182 8.22 2.94 11.04
CA ARG A 182 8.25 2.10 12.25
C ARG A 182 8.34 0.61 11.94
N ALA A 183 7.87 0.18 10.80
CA ALA A 183 7.84 -1.23 10.43
C ALA A 183 9.26 -1.80 10.34
N THR A 184 9.43 -3.00 10.88
CA THR A 184 10.69 -3.75 10.86
C THR A 184 10.88 -4.49 9.55
N SER A 185 9.77 -4.78 8.84
CA SER A 185 9.78 -5.47 7.54
C SER A 185 8.70 -4.95 6.60
N ALA A 186 8.91 -5.14 5.29
CA ALA A 186 7.92 -4.80 4.26
C ALA A 186 6.60 -5.57 4.46
N VAL A 187 6.65 -6.81 4.92
CA VAL A 187 5.45 -7.65 5.17
C VAL A 187 4.63 -7.07 6.33
N GLU A 188 5.27 -6.67 7.41
CA GLU A 188 4.60 -6.01 8.54
C GLU A 188 3.92 -4.71 8.09
N PHE A 189 4.64 -3.88 7.35
CA PHE A 189 4.10 -2.63 6.78
C PHE A 189 2.87 -2.88 5.93
N MET A 190 2.95 -3.79 4.94
CA MET A 190 1.84 -4.11 4.05
C MET A 190 0.60 -4.59 4.80
N ASN A 191 0.75 -5.49 5.77
CA ASN A 191 -0.35 -5.97 6.60
C ASN A 191 -0.99 -4.86 7.43
N THR A 192 -0.18 -3.94 7.96
CA THR A 192 -0.66 -2.78 8.73
C THR A 192 -1.46 -1.84 7.85
N VAL A 193 -0.95 -1.51 6.67
CA VAL A 193 -1.59 -0.61 5.71
C VAL A 193 -2.93 -1.16 5.24
N VAL A 194 -2.99 -2.42 4.82
CA VAL A 194 -4.24 -3.06 4.36
C VAL A 194 -5.32 -3.03 5.46
N LYS A 195 -4.96 -3.34 6.71
CA LYS A 195 -5.88 -3.27 7.85
C LYS A 195 -6.33 -1.83 8.15
N ARG A 196 -5.42 -0.86 7.99
CA ARG A 196 -5.72 0.56 8.23
C ARG A 196 -6.68 1.10 7.17
N ILE A 197 -6.43 0.84 5.89
CA ILE A 197 -7.33 1.24 4.78
C ILE A 197 -8.72 0.66 5.02
N ALA A 198 -8.82 -0.64 5.34
CA ALA A 198 -10.09 -1.30 5.64
C ALA A 198 -10.85 -0.61 6.77
N ARG A 199 -10.16 -0.27 7.87
CA ARG A 199 -10.77 0.36 9.05
C ARG A 199 -11.20 1.80 8.81
N ARG A 200 -10.37 2.59 8.13
CA ARG A 200 -10.58 4.03 7.95
C ARG A 200 -11.57 4.35 6.83
N LEU A 201 -11.50 3.59 5.73
CA LEU A 201 -12.32 3.84 4.54
C LEU A 201 -13.48 2.85 4.39
N GLY A 202 -13.59 1.84 5.27
CA GLY A 202 -14.71 0.91 5.29
C GLY A 202 -14.71 -0.15 4.19
N TYR A 203 -13.64 -0.26 3.39
CA TYR A 203 -13.55 -1.29 2.37
C TYR A 203 -13.37 -2.69 2.99
N GLN A 204 -14.16 -3.65 2.50
CA GLN A 204 -14.19 -5.00 3.07
C GLN A 204 -13.10 -5.91 2.50
N TYR A 205 -12.79 -5.77 1.21
CA TYR A 205 -11.88 -6.64 0.48
C TYR A 205 -10.74 -5.82 -0.12
N ILE A 206 -9.55 -6.04 0.40
CA ILE A 206 -8.33 -5.32 -0.01
C ILE A 206 -7.22 -6.33 -0.15
N ALA A 207 -6.47 -6.23 -1.24
CA ALA A 207 -5.31 -7.05 -1.51
C ALA A 207 -4.14 -6.18 -1.98
N LEU A 208 -2.93 -6.52 -1.56
CA LEU A 208 -1.71 -5.85 -1.98
C LEU A 208 -0.79 -6.89 -2.61
N PHE A 209 -0.53 -6.70 -3.89
CA PHE A 209 0.36 -7.53 -4.70
C PHE A 209 1.67 -6.81 -4.90
N LEU A 210 2.79 -7.54 -4.81
CA LEU A 210 4.10 -7.06 -5.23
C LEU A 210 4.56 -7.82 -6.47
N TYR A 211 5.25 -7.10 -7.33
CA TYR A 211 5.88 -7.68 -8.50
C TYR A 211 7.17 -8.40 -8.10
N ASP A 212 7.31 -9.59 -8.60
CA ASP A 212 8.46 -10.47 -8.44
C ASP A 212 9.13 -10.62 -9.80
N ASP A 213 10.35 -10.07 -9.94
CA ASP A 213 11.11 -10.05 -11.19
C ASP A 213 11.59 -11.47 -11.61
N GLU A 214 11.85 -12.36 -10.64
CA GLU A 214 12.36 -13.70 -10.94
C GLU A 214 11.28 -14.59 -11.55
N THR A 215 10.07 -14.50 -11.00
CA THR A 215 8.91 -15.29 -11.46
C THR A 215 8.02 -14.55 -12.46
N GLU A 216 8.32 -13.30 -12.78
CA GLU A 216 7.51 -12.40 -13.60
C GLU A 216 6.03 -12.42 -13.22
N SER A 217 5.78 -12.34 -11.91
CA SER A 217 4.45 -12.50 -11.32
C SER A 217 4.12 -11.41 -10.32
N LEU A 218 2.83 -11.13 -10.17
CA LEU A 218 2.28 -10.34 -9.08
C LEU A 218 1.90 -11.28 -7.94
N VAL A 219 2.64 -11.23 -6.84
CA VAL A 219 2.45 -12.12 -5.69
C VAL A 219 1.66 -11.40 -4.60
N LEU A 220 0.58 -12.01 -4.12
CA LEU A 220 -0.20 -11.50 -3.00
C LEU A 220 0.63 -11.54 -1.71
N ARG A 221 0.90 -10.39 -1.13
CA ARG A 221 1.73 -10.24 0.08
C ARG A 221 0.95 -9.82 1.32
N ALA A 222 -0.16 -9.14 1.15
CA ALA A 222 -1.04 -8.79 2.25
C ALA A 222 -2.50 -8.68 1.77
N GLN A 223 -3.43 -9.06 2.63
CA GLN A 223 -4.85 -9.03 2.29
C GLN A 223 -5.74 -8.79 3.50
N LYS A 224 -6.97 -8.35 3.25
CA LYS A 224 -8.07 -8.25 4.21
C LYS A 224 -9.38 -8.63 3.53
N GLY A 225 -10.11 -9.57 4.17
CA GLY A 225 -11.44 -10.00 3.73
C GLY A 225 -11.45 -11.23 2.81
N TYR A 226 -10.33 -11.61 2.21
CA TYR A 226 -10.21 -12.85 1.43
C TYR A 226 -9.99 -14.06 2.33
N THR A 227 -10.23 -15.26 1.81
CA THR A 227 -9.92 -16.52 2.51
C THR A 227 -8.41 -16.81 2.42
N SER A 228 -7.89 -17.62 3.34
CA SER A 228 -6.48 -18.01 3.37
C SER A 228 -6.01 -18.79 2.13
N GLU A 229 -6.95 -19.32 1.34
CA GLU A 229 -6.64 -20.00 0.05
C GLU A 229 -5.94 -19.07 -0.96
N TYR A 230 -6.09 -17.75 -0.80
CA TYR A 230 -5.43 -16.76 -1.65
C TYR A 230 -4.05 -16.34 -1.14
N ASP A 231 -3.64 -16.73 0.07
CA ASP A 231 -2.35 -16.35 0.62
C ASP A 231 -1.21 -16.90 -0.25
N GLY A 232 -0.35 -16.01 -0.74
CA GLY A 232 0.73 -16.36 -1.66
C GLY A 232 0.31 -16.55 -3.12
N LEU A 233 -0.94 -16.22 -3.50
CA LEU A 233 -1.40 -16.26 -4.88
C LEU A 233 -0.44 -15.48 -5.79
N ALA A 234 0.03 -16.11 -6.85
CA ALA A 234 0.88 -15.51 -7.87
C ALA A 234 0.14 -15.42 -9.21
N LEU A 235 0.13 -14.24 -9.80
CA LEU A 235 -0.52 -13.95 -11.08
C LEU A 235 0.55 -13.55 -12.10
N SER A 236 0.77 -14.37 -13.14
CA SER A 236 1.71 -14.03 -14.21
C SER A 236 1.34 -12.72 -14.89
N VAL A 237 2.30 -11.81 -15.05
CA VAL A 237 2.09 -10.52 -15.71
C VAL A 237 1.86 -10.65 -17.23
N HIS A 238 2.19 -11.78 -17.82
CA HIS A 238 1.93 -12.11 -19.23
C HIS A 238 0.51 -12.61 -19.48
N GLY A 239 -0.22 -12.92 -18.39
CA GLY A 239 -1.62 -13.34 -18.45
C GLY A 239 -2.53 -12.25 -19.03
N HIS A 240 -3.66 -12.67 -19.57
CA HIS A 240 -4.70 -11.77 -20.07
C HIS A 240 -5.85 -11.58 -19.08
N VAL A 241 -5.82 -12.28 -17.96
CA VAL A 241 -6.87 -12.35 -16.96
C VAL A 241 -6.41 -11.68 -15.65
N GLY A 242 -7.30 -10.93 -15.03
CA GLY A 242 -7.10 -10.23 -13.76
C GLY A 242 -7.03 -8.71 -13.91
N VAL A 243 -7.88 -8.00 -13.15
CA VAL A 243 -7.88 -6.52 -13.10
C VAL A 243 -6.53 -6.00 -12.59
N VAL A 244 -5.95 -6.72 -11.63
CA VAL A 244 -4.62 -6.47 -11.06
C VAL A 244 -3.52 -6.52 -12.14
N VAL A 245 -3.50 -7.59 -12.95
CA VAL A 245 -2.53 -7.76 -14.05
C VAL A 245 -2.70 -6.66 -15.09
N ARG A 246 -3.95 -6.29 -15.38
CA ARG A 246 -4.25 -5.21 -16.34
C ARG A 246 -3.76 -3.85 -15.84
N ALA A 247 -3.96 -3.53 -14.56
CA ALA A 247 -3.47 -2.28 -13.97
C ALA A 247 -1.93 -2.22 -13.99
N PHE A 248 -1.26 -3.34 -13.68
CA PHE A 248 0.19 -3.45 -13.78
C PHE A 248 0.70 -3.16 -15.19
N ARG A 249 0.15 -3.82 -16.20
CA ARG A 249 0.59 -3.69 -17.60
C ARG A 249 0.30 -2.31 -18.19
N LEU A 250 -0.87 -1.75 -17.91
CA LEU A 250 -1.27 -0.44 -18.40
C LEU A 250 -0.61 0.71 -17.63
N ARG A 251 -0.04 0.44 -16.46
CA ARG A 251 0.58 1.43 -15.58
C ARG A 251 -0.37 2.56 -15.16
N HIS A 252 -1.66 2.27 -15.13
CA HIS A 252 -2.67 3.20 -14.66
C HIS A 252 -3.79 2.45 -13.92
N THR A 253 -4.55 3.20 -13.14
CA THR A 253 -5.70 2.68 -12.38
C THR A 253 -6.73 2.06 -13.31
N VAL A 254 -7.20 0.86 -12.98
CA VAL A 254 -8.28 0.16 -13.66
C VAL A 254 -9.46 0.04 -12.70
N ASN A 255 -10.60 0.65 -13.07
CA ASN A 255 -11.85 0.55 -12.33
C ASN A 255 -12.87 -0.22 -13.17
N VAL A 256 -13.36 -1.33 -12.65
CA VAL A 256 -14.42 -2.16 -13.26
C VAL A 256 -15.68 -1.99 -12.42
N ALA A 257 -16.61 -1.19 -12.93
CA ALA A 257 -17.84 -0.86 -12.22
C ALA A 257 -18.78 -2.07 -12.06
N ASP A 258 -18.82 -2.97 -13.04
CA ASP A 258 -19.53 -4.26 -12.94
C ASP A 258 -18.68 -5.37 -13.59
N VAL A 259 -18.21 -6.28 -12.75
CA VAL A 259 -17.37 -7.41 -13.19
C VAL A 259 -18.12 -8.47 -13.97
N SER A 260 -19.45 -8.47 -13.93
CA SER A 260 -20.27 -9.46 -14.66
C SER A 260 -20.13 -9.36 -16.17
N ALA A 261 -19.82 -8.17 -16.69
CA ALA A 261 -19.56 -7.90 -18.10
C ALA A 261 -18.05 -7.87 -18.45
N CYS A 262 -17.17 -8.13 -17.49
CA CYS A 262 -15.73 -8.00 -17.65
C CYS A 262 -15.09 -9.33 -18.07
N SER A 263 -14.65 -9.44 -19.31
CA SER A 263 -14.04 -10.66 -19.88
C SER A 263 -12.68 -11.04 -19.28
N PHE A 264 -11.99 -10.09 -18.63
CA PHE A 264 -10.69 -10.31 -18.00
C PHE A 264 -10.76 -10.35 -16.48
N TYR A 265 -11.95 -10.36 -15.87
CA TYR A 265 -12.07 -10.48 -14.41
C TYR A 265 -11.70 -11.90 -13.96
N LEU A 266 -10.78 -11.96 -12.99
CA LEU A 266 -10.46 -13.18 -12.24
C LEU A 266 -11.23 -13.13 -10.93
N ARG A 267 -12.06 -14.13 -10.67
CA ARG A 267 -12.90 -14.18 -9.47
C ARG A 267 -12.05 -14.21 -8.21
N GLY A 268 -12.06 -13.11 -7.45
CA GLY A 268 -11.42 -13.01 -6.14
C GLY A 268 -12.43 -13.22 -5.02
N VAL A 269 -13.42 -12.37 -4.91
CA VAL A 269 -14.43 -12.43 -3.86
C VAL A 269 -15.69 -13.16 -4.33
N PRO A 270 -16.22 -14.14 -3.57
CA PRO A 270 -17.52 -14.74 -3.87
C PRO A 270 -18.63 -13.67 -3.88
N GLY A 271 -19.28 -13.49 -5.03
CA GLY A 271 -20.30 -12.45 -5.23
C GLY A 271 -19.75 -11.05 -5.43
N GLY A 272 -18.46 -10.90 -5.76
CA GLY A 272 -17.86 -9.62 -6.17
C GLY A 272 -18.58 -9.03 -7.38
N ARG A 273 -18.83 -7.71 -7.37
CA ARG A 273 -19.55 -6.98 -8.40
C ARG A 273 -18.75 -5.82 -8.98
N SER A 274 -17.81 -5.24 -8.23
CA SER A 274 -16.89 -4.21 -8.75
C SER A 274 -15.48 -4.43 -8.24
N ASP A 275 -14.50 -3.96 -9.01
CA ASP A 275 -13.07 -4.17 -8.77
C ASP A 275 -12.26 -2.92 -9.17
N LEU A 276 -11.39 -2.46 -8.28
CA LEU A 276 -10.53 -1.30 -8.46
C LEU A 276 -9.07 -1.70 -8.20
N ALA A 277 -8.23 -1.60 -9.21
CA ALA A 277 -6.80 -1.87 -9.11
C ALA A 277 -5.96 -0.60 -9.34
N LEU A 278 -5.12 -0.26 -8.38
CA LEU A 278 -4.26 0.93 -8.40
C LEU A 278 -2.79 0.49 -8.42
N PRO A 279 -2.02 0.84 -9.46
CA PRO A 279 -0.61 0.48 -9.54
C PRO A 279 0.22 1.28 -8.53
N LEU A 280 1.15 0.61 -7.86
CA LEU A 280 2.15 1.20 -6.97
C LEU A 280 3.31 1.69 -7.83
N MET A 281 3.30 2.99 -8.14
CA MET A 281 4.27 3.59 -9.07
C MET A 281 5.48 4.16 -8.33
N VAL A 282 6.69 3.79 -8.76
CA VAL A 282 7.95 4.37 -8.26
C VAL A 282 8.91 4.58 -9.43
N GLY A 283 9.36 5.81 -9.65
CA GLY A 283 10.30 6.14 -10.71
C GLY A 283 9.85 5.71 -12.12
N GLY A 284 8.53 5.74 -12.40
CA GLY A 284 7.95 5.31 -13.67
C GLY A 284 7.79 3.79 -13.85
N LYS A 285 8.18 2.99 -12.84
CA LYS A 285 7.97 1.53 -12.81
C LYS A 285 6.83 1.18 -11.88
N VAL A 286 6.11 0.11 -12.18
CA VAL A 286 5.11 -0.48 -11.26
C VAL A 286 5.82 -1.54 -10.44
N ILE A 287 5.82 -1.38 -9.11
CA ILE A 287 6.42 -2.35 -8.17
C ILE A 287 5.38 -3.28 -7.54
N GLY A 288 4.10 -3.01 -7.78
CA GLY A 288 2.99 -3.79 -7.23
C GLY A 288 1.65 -3.16 -7.56
N VAL A 289 0.58 -3.72 -7.01
CA VAL A 289 -0.80 -3.24 -7.22
C VAL A 289 -1.58 -3.34 -5.90
N LEU A 290 -2.26 -2.25 -5.55
CA LEU A 290 -3.28 -2.25 -4.50
C LEU A 290 -4.63 -2.55 -5.16
N ASN A 291 -5.32 -3.59 -4.71
CA ASN A 291 -6.61 -4.03 -5.24
C ASN A 291 -7.71 -3.92 -4.19
N LEU A 292 -8.87 -3.43 -4.61
CA LEU A 292 -10.06 -3.34 -3.78
C LEU A 292 -11.23 -3.96 -4.54
N GLU A 293 -11.98 -4.84 -3.86
CA GLU A 293 -13.18 -5.45 -4.43
C GLU A 293 -14.43 -5.13 -3.59
N SER A 294 -15.58 -5.11 -4.22
CA SER A 294 -16.88 -4.91 -3.55
C SER A 294 -17.96 -5.85 -4.11
N LYS A 295 -18.91 -6.24 -3.25
CA LYS A 295 -20.13 -6.96 -3.64
C LYS A 295 -21.18 -6.07 -4.26
N ASN A 296 -20.99 -4.76 -4.26
CA ASN A 296 -21.87 -3.79 -4.89
C ASN A 296 -21.30 -3.37 -6.25
N ALA A 297 -22.13 -3.31 -7.28
CA ALA A 297 -21.73 -2.74 -8.54
C ALA A 297 -21.52 -1.23 -8.39
N GLY A 298 -20.53 -0.66 -9.11
CA GLY A 298 -20.24 0.75 -9.08
C GLY A 298 -19.79 1.29 -7.72
N ALA A 299 -19.18 0.44 -6.87
CA ALA A 299 -18.81 0.82 -5.51
C ALA A 299 -17.67 1.84 -5.43
N PHE A 300 -16.91 2.02 -6.50
CA PHE A 300 -15.75 2.90 -6.53
C PHE A 300 -16.03 4.12 -7.41
N SER A 301 -16.22 5.28 -6.78
CA SER A 301 -16.45 6.55 -7.44
C SER A 301 -15.16 7.16 -8.00
N ARG A 302 -15.27 8.22 -8.80
CA ARG A 302 -14.11 9.03 -9.22
C ARG A 302 -13.39 9.68 -8.05
N GLU A 303 -14.12 10.05 -7.00
CA GLU A 303 -13.55 10.62 -5.78
C GLU A 303 -12.72 9.57 -5.04
N ASP A 304 -13.19 8.32 -4.93
CA ASP A 304 -12.40 7.22 -4.36
C ASP A 304 -11.09 7.01 -5.11
N ILE A 305 -11.15 6.98 -6.44
CA ILE A 305 -9.95 6.85 -7.29
C ILE A 305 -8.99 8.02 -7.07
N HIS A 306 -9.52 9.24 -7.05
CA HIS A 306 -8.72 10.46 -6.82
C HIS A 306 -8.01 10.42 -5.46
N ASN A 307 -8.69 9.95 -4.43
CA ASN A 307 -8.14 9.82 -3.09
C ASN A 307 -7.17 8.64 -2.95
N LEU A 308 -7.50 7.46 -3.49
CA LEU A 308 -6.70 6.26 -3.34
C LEU A 308 -5.43 6.26 -4.19
N THR A 309 -5.39 6.99 -5.32
CA THR A 309 -4.21 7.04 -6.20
C THR A 309 -2.96 7.60 -5.49
N PRO A 310 -3.01 8.74 -4.78
CA PRO A 310 -1.88 9.23 -4.00
C PRO A 310 -1.48 8.29 -2.85
N LEU A 311 -2.46 7.61 -2.23
CA LEU A 311 -2.18 6.61 -1.19
C LEU A 311 -1.40 5.42 -1.75
N ALA A 312 -1.82 4.88 -2.91
CA ALA A 312 -1.10 3.82 -3.60
C ALA A 312 0.33 4.24 -3.97
N ALA A 313 0.51 5.47 -4.47
CA ALA A 313 1.84 6.03 -4.75
C ALA A 313 2.69 6.14 -3.48
N GLY A 314 2.13 6.60 -2.37
CA GLY A 314 2.80 6.67 -1.07
C GLY A 314 3.23 5.31 -0.53
N ILE A 315 2.37 4.29 -0.64
CA ILE A 315 2.67 2.90 -0.29
C ILE A 315 3.84 2.39 -1.14
N GLY A 316 3.79 2.61 -2.46
CA GLY A 316 4.86 2.21 -3.37
C GLY A 316 6.20 2.84 -3.00
N LEU A 317 6.23 4.15 -2.76
CA LEU A 317 7.45 4.87 -2.38
C LEU A 317 8.03 4.33 -1.07
N MET A 318 7.20 4.04 -0.08
CA MET A 318 7.63 3.49 1.21
C MET A 318 8.22 2.09 1.06
N LEU A 319 7.58 1.21 0.28
CA LEU A 319 8.09 -0.14 -0.01
C LEU A 319 9.45 -0.09 -0.74
N ALA A 320 9.59 0.78 -1.74
CA ALA A 320 10.87 0.97 -2.44
C ALA A 320 11.96 1.50 -1.49
N SER A 321 11.61 2.43 -0.61
CA SER A 321 12.54 2.95 0.42
C SER A 321 13.03 1.84 1.37
N MET A 322 12.12 0.94 1.78
CA MET A 322 12.46 -0.21 2.62
C MET A 322 13.41 -1.18 1.89
N GLN A 323 13.16 -1.47 0.62
CA GLN A 323 14.03 -2.31 -0.20
C GLN A 323 15.43 -1.72 -0.33
N ILE A 324 15.53 -0.42 -0.65
CA ILE A 324 16.82 0.27 -0.75
C ILE A 324 17.55 0.23 0.59
N LYS A 325 16.84 0.49 1.69
CA LYS A 325 17.43 0.44 3.04
C LYS A 325 17.95 -0.98 3.38
N GLN A 326 17.23 -2.00 2.97
CA GLN A 326 17.64 -3.39 3.16
C GLN A 326 18.90 -3.71 2.35
N LEU A 327 18.94 -3.35 1.06
CA LEU A 327 20.11 -3.53 0.19
C LEU A 327 21.34 -2.80 0.72
N LEU A 328 21.17 -1.54 1.19
CA LEU A 328 22.26 -0.78 1.79
C LEU A 328 22.77 -1.43 3.07
N ARG A 329 21.88 -2.00 3.91
CA ARG A 329 22.29 -2.75 5.09
C ARG A 329 23.09 -4.01 4.71
N GLU A 330 22.62 -4.77 3.75
CA GLU A 330 23.30 -5.97 3.26
C GLU A 330 24.68 -5.63 2.69
N GLN A 331 24.79 -4.58 1.88
CA GLN A 331 26.07 -4.08 1.38
C GLN A 331 26.98 -3.59 2.50
N ALA A 332 26.43 -2.91 3.51
CA ALA A 332 27.20 -2.44 4.68
C ALA A 332 27.71 -3.59 5.57
N LEU A 333 27.22 -4.82 5.42
CA LEU A 333 27.63 -6.00 6.16
C LEU A 333 28.66 -6.87 5.40
N LEU A 334 29.00 -6.53 4.16
CA LEU A 334 30.01 -7.23 3.38
C LEU A 334 31.33 -6.45 3.32
N ASP A 335 32.43 -7.18 3.19
CA ASP A 335 33.76 -6.63 2.93
C ASP A 335 33.89 -6.30 1.44
N GLY A 336 34.26 -5.07 1.10
CA GLY A 336 34.28 -4.57 -0.27
C GLY A 336 35.34 -5.23 -1.18
N LEU A 337 36.38 -5.83 -0.63
CA LEU A 337 37.40 -6.52 -1.39
C LEU A 337 37.00 -7.99 -1.63
N THR A 338 36.72 -8.71 -0.55
CA THR A 338 36.57 -10.18 -0.61
C THR A 338 35.11 -10.63 -0.78
N GLY A 339 34.14 -9.73 -0.55
CA GLY A 339 32.73 -10.05 -0.48
C GLY A 339 32.32 -10.92 0.73
N ALA A 340 33.25 -11.34 1.61
CA ALA A 340 32.93 -11.99 2.87
C ALA A 340 32.10 -11.04 3.77
N HIS A 341 31.45 -11.56 4.80
CA HIS A 341 30.89 -10.65 5.81
C HIS A 341 32.01 -9.83 6.43
N ASN A 342 31.74 -8.58 6.75
CA ASN A 342 32.72 -7.72 7.43
C ASN A 342 32.61 -7.85 8.96
N ARG A 343 33.52 -7.20 9.68
CA ARG A 343 33.54 -7.21 11.15
C ARG A 343 32.27 -6.68 11.80
N HIS A 344 31.55 -5.74 11.15
CA HIS A 344 30.30 -5.20 11.69
C HIS A 344 29.14 -6.23 11.65
N ALA A 345 29.21 -7.18 10.73
CA ALA A 345 28.23 -8.27 10.66
C ALA A 345 28.44 -9.33 11.76
N MET A 346 29.65 -9.43 12.30
CA MET A 346 30.06 -10.50 13.21
C MET A 346 29.15 -10.64 14.42
N ASP A 347 28.95 -9.54 15.17
CA ASP A 347 28.20 -9.61 16.43
C ASP A 347 26.78 -10.13 16.23
N GLY A 348 26.13 -9.69 15.15
CA GLY A 348 24.78 -10.15 14.78
C GLY A 348 24.75 -11.64 14.39
N ILE A 349 25.68 -12.08 13.55
CA ILE A 349 25.81 -13.47 13.10
C ILE A 349 26.10 -14.40 14.29
N VAL A 350 27.08 -14.04 15.11
CA VAL A 350 27.48 -14.83 16.28
C VAL A 350 26.32 -14.97 17.27
N ALA A 351 25.65 -13.85 17.60
CA ALA A 351 24.53 -13.86 18.53
C ALA A 351 23.35 -14.72 18.02
N GLU A 352 23.03 -14.62 16.73
CA GLU A 352 21.95 -15.41 16.10
C GLU A 352 22.25 -16.91 16.15
N GLU A 353 23.47 -17.33 15.79
CA GLU A 353 23.84 -18.74 15.74
C GLU A 353 24.00 -19.34 17.16
N LEU A 354 24.47 -18.59 18.13
CA LEU A 354 24.50 -19.02 19.53
C LEU A 354 23.08 -19.21 20.09
N GLU A 355 22.16 -18.29 19.78
CA GLU A 355 20.76 -18.44 20.20
C GLU A 355 20.08 -19.63 19.53
N ARG A 356 20.34 -19.86 18.23
CA ARG A 356 19.85 -21.01 17.48
C ARG A 356 20.38 -22.32 18.05
N ALA A 357 21.68 -22.39 18.32
CA ALA A 357 22.33 -23.53 18.95
C ALA A 357 21.72 -23.86 20.33
N ARG A 358 21.51 -22.84 21.15
CA ARG A 358 20.86 -22.99 22.47
C ARG A 358 19.42 -23.49 22.37
N ARG A 359 18.65 -22.98 21.41
CA ARG A 359 17.23 -23.33 21.24
C ARG A 359 17.03 -24.76 20.77
N HIS A 360 17.88 -25.22 19.86
CA HIS A 360 17.74 -26.53 19.22
C HIS A 360 18.67 -27.60 19.77
N GLY A 361 19.60 -27.23 20.68
CA GLY A 361 20.54 -28.16 21.29
C GLY A 361 21.61 -28.67 20.30
N HIS A 362 21.93 -27.88 19.26
CA HIS A 362 23.00 -28.19 18.31
C HIS A 362 24.33 -27.59 18.71
N ASP A 363 25.43 -28.12 18.15
CA ASP A 363 26.75 -27.49 18.24
C ASP A 363 26.84 -26.32 17.29
N VAL A 364 27.65 -25.34 17.64
CA VAL A 364 28.19 -24.33 16.71
C VAL A 364 29.67 -24.17 16.99
N SER A 365 30.46 -24.19 15.94
CA SER A 365 31.90 -24.01 16.01
C SER A 365 32.34 -22.67 15.42
N PHE A 366 33.27 -22.04 16.06
CA PHE A 366 33.94 -20.82 15.64
C PHE A 366 35.38 -21.12 15.31
N VAL A 367 35.85 -20.68 14.14
CA VAL A 367 37.22 -20.84 13.72
C VAL A 367 37.81 -19.48 13.41
N MET A 368 38.78 -19.03 14.20
CA MET A 368 39.58 -17.89 13.82
C MET A 368 40.75 -18.38 12.94
N LEU A 369 40.93 -17.78 11.79
CA LEU A 369 41.91 -18.15 10.78
C LEU A 369 42.69 -16.90 10.37
N ASP A 370 44.01 -17.04 10.25
CA ASP A 370 44.96 -15.96 9.91
C ASP A 370 45.93 -16.47 8.84
N ILE A 371 46.23 -15.64 7.82
CA ILE A 371 47.21 -15.99 6.78
C ILE A 371 48.61 -15.78 7.32
N ASP A 372 49.37 -16.84 7.34
CA ASP A 372 50.74 -16.80 7.82
C ASP A 372 51.61 -15.93 6.90
N GLU A 373 52.45 -15.06 7.50
CA GLU A 373 53.37 -14.14 6.84
C GLU A 373 52.76 -13.24 5.75
N PHE A 374 51.45 -12.91 5.85
CA PHE A 374 50.75 -12.06 4.85
C PHE A 374 51.45 -10.72 4.62
N LYS A 375 52.03 -10.12 5.65
CA LYS A 375 52.83 -8.89 5.49
C LYS A 375 54.04 -9.12 4.58
N SER A 376 54.74 -10.25 4.69
CA SER A 376 55.86 -10.59 3.82
C SER A 376 55.44 -10.77 2.35
N ILE A 377 54.23 -11.30 2.14
CA ILE A 377 53.65 -11.42 0.80
C ILE A 377 53.45 -10.00 0.22
N ASN A 378 52.84 -9.09 0.97
CA ASN A 378 52.63 -7.69 0.54
C ASN A 378 53.95 -6.95 0.27
N ASP A 379 54.93 -7.10 1.18
CA ASP A 379 56.22 -6.42 1.08
C ASP A 379 57.02 -6.90 -0.13
N ARG A 380 56.87 -8.18 -0.53
CA ARG A 380 57.61 -8.83 -1.64
C ARG A 380 56.94 -8.61 -2.99
N LEU A 381 55.58 -8.71 -3.06
CA LEU A 381 54.85 -8.80 -4.32
C LEU A 381 53.88 -7.58 -4.52
N GLY A 382 53.74 -6.74 -3.53
CA GLY A 382 52.87 -5.59 -3.57
C GLY A 382 51.45 -5.90 -3.09
N HIS A 383 50.72 -4.84 -2.70
CA HIS A 383 49.38 -4.94 -2.12
C HIS A 383 48.33 -5.57 -3.09
N ALA A 384 48.50 -5.36 -4.41
CA ALA A 384 47.57 -5.94 -5.39
C ALA A 384 47.61 -7.48 -5.39
N GLU A 385 48.78 -8.09 -5.17
CA GLU A 385 48.87 -9.55 -5.04
C GLU A 385 48.38 -10.03 -3.68
N GLY A 386 48.60 -9.27 -2.61
CA GLY A 386 48.00 -9.55 -1.31
C GLY A 386 46.47 -9.54 -1.38
N ASP A 387 45.85 -8.56 -2.09
CA ASP A 387 44.43 -8.50 -2.32
C ASP A 387 43.92 -9.75 -3.07
N ARG A 388 44.65 -10.22 -4.12
CA ARG A 388 44.32 -11.47 -4.83
C ARG A 388 44.39 -12.70 -3.93
N VAL A 389 45.34 -12.76 -2.99
CA VAL A 389 45.41 -13.83 -1.98
C VAL A 389 44.15 -13.87 -1.13
N LEU A 390 43.71 -12.70 -0.63
CA LEU A 390 42.51 -12.57 0.18
C LEU A 390 41.24 -12.99 -0.58
N GLU A 391 41.09 -12.56 -1.82
CA GLU A 391 39.97 -12.94 -2.71
C GLU A 391 39.97 -14.45 -3.00
N THR A 392 41.15 -15.01 -3.30
CA THR A 392 41.32 -16.44 -3.56
C THR A 392 40.99 -17.26 -2.31
N LEU A 393 41.48 -16.85 -1.15
CA LEU A 393 41.18 -17.53 0.11
C LEU A 393 39.67 -17.58 0.36
N VAL A 394 38.97 -16.46 0.25
CA VAL A 394 37.50 -16.44 0.43
C VAL A 394 36.79 -17.31 -0.58
N THR A 395 37.26 -17.36 -1.82
CA THR A 395 36.71 -18.25 -2.86
C THR A 395 36.87 -19.72 -2.48
N VAL A 396 38.07 -20.12 -2.00
CA VAL A 396 38.34 -21.48 -1.51
C VAL A 396 37.45 -21.80 -0.30
N LEU A 397 37.36 -20.89 0.65
CA LEU A 397 36.49 -21.08 1.82
C LEU A 397 35.04 -21.29 1.39
N ARG A 398 34.50 -20.43 0.54
CA ARG A 398 33.08 -20.52 0.07
C ARG A 398 32.78 -21.80 -0.70
N THR A 399 33.71 -22.26 -1.52
CA THR A 399 33.49 -23.50 -2.29
C THR A 399 33.61 -24.76 -1.44
N SER A 400 34.29 -24.68 -0.29
CA SER A 400 34.50 -25.80 0.62
C SER A 400 33.49 -25.86 1.77
N LEU A 401 32.80 -24.76 2.04
CA LEU A 401 31.81 -24.58 3.11
C LEU A 401 30.38 -24.78 2.62
N ARG A 402 29.46 -25.06 3.55
CA ARG A 402 28.02 -25.17 3.27
C ARG A 402 27.38 -23.78 3.15
N ALA A 403 26.22 -23.69 2.51
CA ALA A 403 25.49 -22.43 2.37
C ALA A 403 25.08 -21.78 3.71
N ILE A 404 24.94 -22.59 4.77
CA ILE A 404 24.61 -22.10 6.13
C ILE A 404 25.85 -21.57 6.87
N ASP A 405 27.06 -22.00 6.48
CA ASP A 405 28.31 -21.55 7.10
C ASP A 405 28.59 -20.10 6.72
N LYS A 406 29.21 -19.34 7.61
CA LYS A 406 29.51 -17.93 7.39
C LYS A 406 31.00 -17.68 7.40
N VAL A 407 31.47 -16.88 6.46
CA VAL A 407 32.85 -16.39 6.38
C VAL A 407 32.82 -14.90 6.68
N ILE A 408 33.55 -14.48 7.68
CA ILE A 408 33.64 -13.10 8.16
C ILE A 408 35.10 -12.66 8.09
N ARG A 409 35.39 -11.57 7.40
CA ARG A 409 36.70 -10.92 7.46
C ARG A 409 36.77 -10.10 8.73
N TYR A 410 37.54 -10.59 9.70
CA TYR A 410 37.64 -10.00 11.03
C TYR A 410 38.63 -8.81 11.08
N GLY A 411 39.74 -8.93 10.38
CA GLY A 411 40.80 -7.94 10.24
C GLY A 411 41.49 -8.02 8.90
N GLY A 412 42.66 -7.43 8.70
CA GLY A 412 43.37 -7.38 7.43
C GLY A 412 43.48 -8.75 6.74
N ASP A 413 44.12 -9.71 7.40
CA ASP A 413 44.37 -11.09 6.95
C ASP A 413 43.67 -12.14 7.85
N GLU A 414 42.84 -11.69 8.79
CA GLU A 414 42.12 -12.54 9.74
C GLU A 414 40.67 -12.78 9.30
N PHE A 415 40.24 -14.05 9.40
CA PHE A 415 38.90 -14.49 9.06
C PHE A 415 38.29 -15.30 10.20
N LEU A 416 37.00 -15.05 10.47
CA LEU A 416 36.19 -15.86 11.38
C LEU A 416 35.24 -16.70 10.58
N LEU A 417 35.28 -18.04 10.73
CA LEU A 417 34.28 -18.96 10.21
C LEU A 417 33.29 -19.26 11.32
N VAL A 418 32.01 -19.18 11.01
CA VAL A 418 30.92 -19.61 11.90
C VAL A 418 30.26 -20.81 11.25
N LEU A 419 30.31 -21.95 11.94
CA LEU A 419 29.92 -23.27 11.45
C LEU A 419 28.75 -23.81 12.28
N PRO A 420 27.50 -23.52 11.89
CA PRO A 420 26.32 -24.05 12.57
C PRO A 420 26.25 -25.57 12.47
N GLU A 421 25.66 -26.22 13.46
CA GLU A 421 25.44 -27.67 13.48
C GLU A 421 26.72 -28.50 13.20
N THR A 422 27.86 -28.01 13.72
CA THR A 422 29.17 -28.61 13.45
C THR A 422 29.93 -28.77 14.77
N SER A 423 30.28 -29.99 15.11
CA SER A 423 31.03 -30.33 16.31
C SER A 423 32.53 -30.00 16.14
N GLN A 424 33.27 -30.00 17.25
CA GLN A 424 34.71 -29.76 17.23
C GLN A 424 35.44 -30.74 16.32
N ARG A 425 35.12 -32.04 16.36
CA ARG A 425 35.72 -33.07 15.52
C ARG A 425 35.48 -32.87 14.04
N GLU A 426 34.25 -32.51 13.67
CA GLU A 426 33.89 -32.21 12.30
C GLU A 426 34.62 -30.96 11.78
N THR A 427 34.79 -29.94 12.68
CA THR A 427 35.55 -28.73 12.39
C THR A 427 37.01 -29.03 12.13
N GLU A 428 37.62 -29.90 12.95
CA GLU A 428 39.03 -30.32 12.77
C GLU A 428 39.20 -31.00 11.38
N LEU A 429 38.31 -31.92 11.01
CA LEU A 429 38.34 -32.59 9.67
C LEU A 429 38.12 -31.57 8.55
N LEU A 430 37.23 -30.58 8.74
CA LEU A 430 37.01 -29.52 7.77
C LEU A 430 38.29 -28.69 7.57
N LEU A 431 38.99 -28.34 8.67
CA LEU A 431 40.20 -27.54 8.59
C LEU A 431 41.35 -28.29 7.89
N GLU A 432 41.46 -29.60 8.06
CA GLU A 432 42.44 -30.40 7.30
C GLU A 432 42.17 -30.34 5.80
N ARG A 433 40.89 -30.45 5.40
CA ARG A 433 40.50 -30.32 3.99
C ARG A 433 40.74 -28.90 3.47
N LEU A 434 40.40 -27.88 4.24
CA LEU A 434 40.61 -26.47 3.87
C LEU A 434 42.08 -26.18 3.69
N ARG A 435 42.95 -26.66 4.59
CA ARG A 435 44.40 -26.51 4.52
C ARG A 435 44.92 -27.08 3.18
N THR A 436 44.58 -28.33 2.84
CA THR A 436 44.96 -28.95 1.57
C THR A 436 44.46 -28.12 0.37
N SER A 437 43.24 -27.61 0.43
CA SER A 437 42.65 -26.81 -0.64
C SER A 437 43.35 -25.46 -0.79
N ILE A 438 43.72 -24.81 0.30
CA ILE A 438 44.43 -23.53 0.30
C ILE A 438 45.86 -23.73 -0.24
N GLU A 439 46.58 -24.78 0.22
CA GLU A 439 47.91 -25.12 -0.26
C GLU A 439 47.98 -25.51 -1.76
N MET A 440 46.91 -26.12 -2.28
CA MET A 440 46.78 -26.42 -3.71
C MET A 440 46.54 -25.21 -4.60
N GLN A 441 46.01 -24.14 -4.05
CA GLN A 441 45.77 -22.85 -4.75
C GLN A 441 47.10 -22.09 -4.84
N VAL A 442 48.10 -22.68 -5.42
CA VAL A 442 49.42 -22.07 -5.64
C VAL A 442 49.24 -20.91 -6.60
N LEU A 443 49.48 -19.70 -6.17
CA LEU A 443 49.71 -18.57 -7.05
C LEU A 443 51.14 -18.76 -7.62
N PRO A 444 51.34 -18.82 -8.96
CA PRO A 444 52.56 -19.31 -9.57
C PRO A 444 53.86 -18.61 -9.09
N GLU A 445 53.74 -17.42 -8.52
CA GLU A 445 54.88 -16.60 -8.08
C GLU A 445 55.08 -16.57 -6.55
N MET A 446 54.16 -17.14 -5.77
CA MET A 446 54.14 -16.99 -4.30
C MET A 446 54.48 -18.24 -3.50
N GLY A 447 54.33 -19.42 -4.10
CA GLY A 447 54.41 -20.69 -3.34
C GLY A 447 53.06 -20.97 -2.62
N ALA A 448 53.08 -21.98 -1.73
CA ALA A 448 51.89 -22.34 -0.96
C ALA A 448 51.57 -21.27 0.08
N VAL A 449 50.28 -20.85 0.17
CA VAL A 449 49.76 -19.98 1.23
C VAL A 449 49.39 -20.88 2.41
N HIS A 450 49.97 -20.59 3.58
CA HIS A 450 49.65 -21.28 4.84
C HIS A 450 48.72 -20.42 5.68
N CYS A 451 47.91 -21.08 6.50
CA CYS A 451 47.03 -20.42 7.45
C CYS A 451 47.08 -21.08 8.82
N SER A 452 47.18 -20.26 9.84
CA SER A 452 47.04 -20.68 11.23
C SER A 452 45.58 -20.59 11.66
N ALA A 453 45.07 -21.60 12.39
CA ALA A 453 43.70 -21.65 12.84
C ALA A 453 43.52 -22.02 14.29
N GLY A 454 42.47 -21.46 14.91
CA GLY A 454 42.05 -21.82 16.27
C GLY A 454 40.54 -22.08 16.31
N ILE A 455 40.14 -23.15 16.99
CA ILE A 455 38.74 -23.63 17.07
C ILE A 455 38.19 -23.41 18.48
N ALA A 456 36.95 -22.97 18.60
CA ALA A 456 36.14 -23.04 19.84
C ALA A 456 34.72 -23.53 19.49
N THR A 457 34.17 -24.41 20.32
CA THR A 457 32.87 -25.04 20.09
C THR A 457 32.01 -24.98 21.33
N VAL A 458 30.72 -24.68 21.19
CA VAL A 458 29.79 -24.46 22.31
C VAL A 458 29.81 -25.60 23.33
N ARG A 459 29.74 -26.86 22.91
CA ARG A 459 29.69 -28.01 23.81
C ARG A 459 31.03 -28.43 24.34
N SER A 460 32.08 -28.25 23.57
CA SER A 460 33.43 -28.62 24.00
C SER A 460 34.07 -27.60 24.94
N ASP A 461 33.55 -26.36 24.88
CA ASP A 461 34.05 -25.22 25.65
C ASP A 461 32.94 -24.54 26.45
N PRO A 462 32.15 -25.24 27.29
CA PRO A 462 30.97 -24.69 27.97
C PRO A 462 31.27 -23.53 28.91
N ASP A 463 32.50 -23.48 29.46
CA ASP A 463 32.97 -22.40 30.33
C ASP A 463 33.80 -21.35 29.57
N GLY A 464 33.86 -21.42 28.25
CA GLY A 464 34.75 -20.64 27.40
C GLY A 464 34.44 -19.14 27.32
N GLY A 465 33.38 -18.68 27.95
CA GLY A 465 32.97 -17.28 27.93
C GLY A 465 32.70 -16.78 26.52
N ASP A 466 33.55 -15.91 26.01
CA ASP A 466 33.51 -15.47 24.60
C ASP A 466 34.25 -16.50 23.70
N LEU A 467 33.49 -17.32 22.98
CA LEU A 467 34.03 -18.37 22.12
C LEU A 467 34.85 -17.80 20.95
N VAL A 468 34.55 -16.60 20.47
CA VAL A 468 35.33 -15.94 19.42
C VAL A 468 36.71 -15.58 19.95
N GLN A 469 36.79 -15.02 21.16
CA GLN A 469 38.07 -14.73 21.83
C GLN A 469 38.87 -16.02 22.13
N LEU A 470 38.18 -17.11 22.48
CA LEU A 470 38.84 -18.38 22.72
C LEU A 470 39.44 -18.98 21.41
N ALA A 471 38.69 -18.89 20.30
CA ALA A 471 39.19 -19.28 18.99
C ALA A 471 40.42 -18.43 18.59
N ASP A 472 40.36 -17.11 18.78
CA ASP A 472 41.46 -16.19 18.51
C ASP A 472 42.71 -16.54 19.31
N LYS A 473 42.58 -16.74 20.63
CA LYS A 473 43.69 -17.17 21.48
C LYS A 473 44.33 -18.48 21.00
N ARG A 474 43.53 -19.45 20.58
CA ARG A 474 44.01 -20.74 20.05
C ARG A 474 44.72 -20.58 18.69
N MET A 475 44.20 -19.71 17.82
CA MET A 475 44.82 -19.34 16.54
C MET A 475 46.21 -18.73 16.78
N TYR A 476 46.32 -17.77 17.70
CA TYR A 476 47.61 -17.14 18.04
C TYR A 476 48.64 -18.16 18.55
N GLN A 477 48.22 -19.17 19.34
CA GLN A 477 49.08 -20.26 19.79
C GLN A 477 49.52 -21.16 18.63
N ALA A 478 48.65 -21.39 17.64
CA ALA A 478 49.00 -22.15 16.44
C ALA A 478 50.02 -21.39 15.58
N LYS A 479 49.82 -20.07 15.40
CA LYS A 479 50.74 -19.18 14.69
C LYS A 479 52.15 -19.14 15.33
N ALA A 480 52.22 -19.06 16.66
CA ALA A 480 53.49 -19.10 17.38
C ALA A 480 54.24 -20.44 17.16
N ARG A 481 53.50 -21.56 17.16
CA ARG A 481 54.10 -22.89 16.90
C ARG A 481 54.61 -23.04 15.45
N HIS A 482 53.87 -22.47 14.49
CA HIS A 482 54.27 -22.47 13.09
C HIS A 482 55.58 -21.69 12.87
N ARG A 483 55.67 -20.46 13.46
CA ARG A 483 56.90 -19.66 13.42
C ARG A 483 58.12 -20.37 14.02
N ALA A 484 57.99 -21.02 15.18
CA ALA A 484 59.06 -21.75 15.80
C ALA A 484 59.57 -22.93 14.93
N ARG A 485 58.65 -23.60 14.19
CA ARG A 485 59.05 -24.65 13.25
C ARG A 485 59.82 -24.15 12.04
N LEU A 486 59.42 -22.97 11.49
CA LEU A 486 60.15 -22.32 10.40
C LEU A 486 61.55 -21.85 10.80
N GLU A 487 61.74 -21.48 12.05
CA GLU A 487 63.05 -21.11 12.60
C GLU A 487 63.95 -22.35 12.78
N GLU A 488 63.40 -23.54 13.10
CA GLU A 488 64.12 -24.79 13.25
C GLU A 488 64.44 -25.48 11.90
N ASP A 489 63.53 -25.34 10.91
CA ASP A 489 63.71 -25.89 9.55
C ASP A 489 63.17 -24.91 8.48
N PRO A 490 64.07 -24.05 7.92
CA PRO A 490 63.71 -23.07 6.90
C PRO A 490 63.26 -23.66 5.56
N SER A 491 63.25 -24.97 5.41
CA SER A 491 62.78 -25.64 4.18
C SER A 491 61.32 -26.03 4.19
N LEU A 492 60.64 -25.87 5.35
CA LEU A 492 59.19 -26.05 5.54
C LEU A 492 58.42 -24.78 5.22
#